data_790463a4dd7984e3ea40a0fa93d8d9cb
#
_entry.id   790463a4dd7984e3ea40a0fa93d8d9cb
#
_cell.length_a   1.000
_cell.length_b   1.000
_cell.length_c   1.000
_cell.angle_alpha   90.00
_cell.angle_beta   90.00
_cell.angle_gamma   90.00
#
_symmetry.space_group_name_H-M   'P 1'
#
loop_
_entity.id
_entity.type
_entity.pdbx_description
1 polymer ?
#
loop_
_entity_poly.entity_id
_entity_poly.type
_entity_poly.pdbx_seq_one_letter_code
_entity_poly.pdbx_strand_id
1 'polypeptide(L)'
;MEGLAIGRIVHYSIHESDLKPDQKQHAGEVIAAIIVAVVDDDSMVNLTCFPDWSNNGFFTYNQATPQPLGMFWKTSVKHSQDPEPGKWSWPPRKK
;
A
#
# COMPACT_ATOMS: atom_id res chain seq x y z
N MET A 1 -2.51 14.10 -12.55
CA MET A 1 -3.71 13.49 -11.95
C MET A 1 -4.25 14.42 -10.87
N GLU A 2 -5.51 14.70 -10.94
CA GLU A 2 -6.14 15.60 -9.99
C GLU A 2 -6.13 15.00 -8.57
N GLY A 3 -5.82 15.82 -7.59
CA GLY A 3 -5.78 15.40 -6.20
C GLY A 3 -4.50 14.68 -5.78
N LEU A 4 -3.60 14.40 -6.70
CA LEU A 4 -2.36 13.70 -6.39
C LEU A 4 -1.40 14.63 -5.66
N ALA A 5 -1.14 14.33 -4.39
CA ALA A 5 -0.29 15.18 -3.56
C ALA A 5 0.24 14.40 -2.36
N ILE A 6 1.40 14.83 -1.86
CA ILE A 6 1.96 14.31 -0.61
C ILE A 6 0.94 14.52 0.51
N GLY A 7 0.78 13.52 1.34
CA GLY A 7 -0.13 13.57 2.49
C GLY A 7 -1.52 13.02 2.21
N ARG A 8 -1.83 12.71 0.95
CA ARG A 8 -3.14 12.12 0.64
C ARG A 8 -3.22 10.69 1.15
N ILE A 9 -4.37 10.35 1.68
CA ILE A 9 -4.67 8.98 2.11
C ILE A 9 -5.23 8.23 0.90
N VAL A 10 -4.64 7.08 0.62
CA VAL A 10 -5.05 6.22 -0.50
C VAL A 10 -5.13 4.78 -0.01
N HIS A 11 -5.58 3.87 -0.87
CA HIS A 11 -5.57 2.45 -0.61
C HIS A 11 -4.43 1.80 -1.38
N TYR A 12 -3.73 0.89 -0.74
CA TYR A 12 -2.74 0.04 -1.39
C TYR A 12 -3.28 -1.38 -1.41
N SER A 13 -3.27 -2.00 -2.59
CA SER A 13 -3.69 -3.39 -2.73
C SER A 13 -2.48 -4.29 -2.61
N ILE A 14 -2.55 -5.24 -1.70
CA ILE A 14 -1.41 -6.08 -1.34
C ILE A 14 -1.03 -6.99 -2.51
N HIS A 15 0.25 -6.99 -2.86
CA HIS A 15 0.81 -7.92 -3.82
C HIS A 15 1.32 -9.16 -3.10
N GLU A 16 1.31 -10.30 -3.77
CA GLU A 16 1.76 -11.54 -3.13
C GLU A 16 3.22 -11.48 -2.67
N SER A 17 4.06 -10.69 -3.35
CA SER A 17 5.45 -10.51 -2.95
C SER A 17 5.62 -9.76 -1.63
N ASP A 18 4.58 -9.06 -1.17
CA ASP A 18 4.60 -8.38 0.12
C ASP A 18 4.39 -9.34 1.29
N LEU A 19 3.92 -10.53 1.01
CA LEU A 19 3.40 -11.46 2.01
C LEU A 19 4.37 -12.60 2.27
N LYS A 20 4.34 -13.11 3.49
CA LYS A 20 5.06 -14.33 3.85
C LYS A 20 4.56 -15.50 2.99
N PRO A 21 5.39 -16.54 2.79
CA PRO A 21 5.00 -17.67 1.94
C PRO A 21 3.68 -18.34 2.34
N ASP A 22 3.33 -18.35 3.62
CA ASP A 22 2.11 -18.98 4.10
C ASP A 22 0.92 -18.02 4.18
N GLN A 23 1.07 -16.78 3.68
CA GLN A 23 0.03 -15.76 3.75
C GLN A 23 -0.40 -15.24 2.37
N LYS A 24 -0.07 -15.96 1.30
CA LYS A 24 -0.32 -15.49 -0.08
C LYS A 24 -1.80 -15.31 -0.41
N GLN A 25 -2.68 -15.97 0.32
CA GLN A 25 -4.12 -15.85 0.11
C GLN A 25 -4.65 -14.44 0.40
N HIS A 26 -3.87 -13.60 1.08
CA HIS A 26 -4.27 -12.23 1.38
C HIS A 26 -3.92 -11.23 0.27
N ALA A 27 -3.31 -11.68 -0.82
CA ALA A 27 -3.05 -10.82 -1.97
C ALA A 27 -4.36 -10.24 -2.52
N GLY A 28 -4.34 -8.96 -2.84
CA GLY A 28 -5.52 -8.26 -3.33
C GLY A 28 -6.31 -7.55 -2.23
N GLU A 29 -6.08 -7.88 -0.96
CA GLU A 29 -6.69 -7.12 0.13
C GLU A 29 -6.12 -5.71 0.18
N VAL A 30 -6.90 -4.78 0.68
CA VAL A 30 -6.59 -3.36 0.66
C VAL A 30 -6.21 -2.88 2.04
N ILE A 31 -5.17 -2.08 2.13
CA ILE A 31 -4.77 -1.43 3.38
C ILE A 31 -4.64 0.08 3.16
N ALA A 32 -4.73 0.84 4.24
CA ALA A 32 -4.57 2.28 4.20
C ALA A 32 -3.10 2.64 3.94
N ALA A 33 -2.87 3.72 3.21
CA ALA A 33 -1.54 4.23 2.95
C ALA A 33 -1.58 5.74 2.79
N ILE A 34 -0.43 6.38 2.98
CA ILE A 34 -0.29 7.83 2.78
C ILE A 34 0.77 8.03 1.70
N ILE A 35 0.48 8.91 0.75
CA ILE A 35 1.46 9.33 -0.26
C ILE A 35 2.53 10.16 0.43
N VAL A 36 3.77 9.71 0.39
CA VAL A 36 4.90 10.41 0.99
C VAL A 36 5.81 11.06 -0.04
N ALA A 37 5.68 10.67 -1.31
CA ALA A 37 6.38 11.33 -2.41
C ALA A 37 5.63 11.06 -3.71
N VAL A 38 5.62 12.05 -4.60
CA VAL A 38 5.11 11.88 -5.95
C VAL A 38 6.33 11.72 -6.85
N VAL A 39 6.43 10.54 -7.51
CA VAL A 39 7.61 10.20 -8.29
C VAL A 39 7.50 10.78 -9.71
N ASP A 40 6.30 10.70 -10.30
CA ASP A 40 6.05 11.35 -11.57
C ASP A 40 4.59 11.76 -11.70
N ASP A 41 4.31 12.59 -12.70
CA ASP A 41 2.99 13.18 -12.92
C ASP A 41 1.94 12.16 -13.36
N ASP A 42 2.37 10.99 -13.79
CA ASP A 42 1.47 9.95 -14.26
C ASP A 42 1.00 9.04 -13.13
N SER A 43 1.17 9.46 -11.88
CA SER A 43 0.59 8.77 -10.75
C SER A 43 1.49 7.78 -10.01
N MET A 44 2.76 7.70 -10.34
CA MET A 44 3.67 6.86 -9.59
C MET A 44 4.05 7.57 -8.29
N VAL A 45 3.88 6.89 -7.17
CA VAL A 45 4.11 7.48 -5.85
C VAL A 45 4.89 6.53 -4.96
N ASN A 46 5.46 7.09 -3.91
CA ASN A 46 5.96 6.29 -2.78
C ASN A 46 4.95 6.39 -1.65
N LEU A 47 4.76 5.27 -0.97
CA LEU A 47 3.74 5.15 0.07
C LEU A 47 4.36 4.73 1.39
N THR A 48 3.78 5.21 2.49
CA THR A 48 3.86 4.54 3.79
C THR A 48 2.55 3.82 4.00
N CYS A 49 2.62 2.50 4.18
CA CYS A 49 1.45 1.63 4.31
C CYS A 49 1.24 1.26 5.76
N PHE A 50 -0.02 1.13 6.16
CA PHE A 50 -0.42 0.90 7.55
C PHE A 50 -1.25 -0.37 7.68
N PRO A 51 -0.60 -1.54 7.85
CA PRO A 51 -1.33 -2.74 8.24
C PRO A 51 -1.94 -2.52 9.61
N ASP A 52 -3.08 -3.16 9.86
CA ASP A 52 -3.68 -3.10 11.18
C ASP A 52 -3.15 -4.25 12.05
N TRP A 53 -3.56 -4.30 13.30
CA TRP A 53 -3.15 -5.33 14.25
C TRP A 53 -3.40 -6.74 13.71
N SER A 54 -4.54 -6.96 13.05
CA SER A 54 -4.94 -8.30 12.62
C SER A 54 -4.10 -8.83 11.47
N ASN A 55 -3.52 -7.96 10.63
CA ASN A 55 -2.78 -8.40 9.46
C ASN A 55 -1.30 -8.00 9.45
N ASN A 56 -0.83 -7.31 10.49
CA ASN A 56 0.56 -6.86 10.53
C ASN A 56 1.56 -8.02 10.41
N GLY A 57 1.20 -9.18 10.94
CA GLY A 57 2.07 -10.35 10.90
C GLY A 57 2.12 -11.08 9.56
N PHE A 58 1.30 -10.66 8.57
CA PHE A 58 1.27 -11.30 7.26
C PHE A 58 2.44 -10.89 6.36
N PHE A 59 3.09 -9.78 6.67
CA PHE A 59 4.05 -9.12 5.76
C PHE A 59 5.48 -9.51 6.06
N THR A 60 6.27 -9.72 4.99
CA THR A 60 7.67 -10.05 5.09
C THR A 60 8.50 -8.91 5.68
N TYR A 61 8.08 -7.67 5.42
CA TYR A 61 8.84 -6.49 5.81
C TYR A 61 9.02 -6.37 7.31
N ASN A 62 8.02 -6.81 8.07
CA ASN A 62 8.06 -6.68 9.52
C ASN A 62 8.85 -7.79 10.19
N GLN A 63 9.43 -8.69 9.38
CA GLN A 63 10.31 -9.76 9.89
C GLN A 63 11.77 -9.55 9.49
N ALA A 64 11.99 -9.14 8.23
CA ALA A 64 13.34 -9.12 7.64
C ALA A 64 14.14 -7.90 8.06
N THR A 65 13.47 -6.81 8.41
CA THR A 65 14.14 -5.56 8.82
C THR A 65 13.49 -5.02 10.09
N PRO A 66 14.28 -4.39 10.96
CA PRO A 66 13.70 -3.74 12.14
C PRO A 66 12.88 -2.52 11.69
N GLN A 67 11.59 -2.73 11.52
CA GLN A 67 10.67 -1.66 11.18
C GLN A 67 9.66 -1.49 12.30
N PRO A 68 9.15 -0.27 12.48
CA PRO A 68 8.06 -0.08 13.42
C PRO A 68 6.89 -1.00 13.09
N LEU A 69 6.27 -1.57 14.11
CA LEU A 69 5.07 -2.36 13.90
C LEU A 69 3.99 -1.45 13.33
N GLY A 70 3.19 -1.99 12.40
CA GLY A 70 2.06 -1.29 11.84
C GLY A 70 2.38 -0.36 10.69
N MET A 71 3.59 -0.43 10.12
CA MET A 71 3.88 0.36 8.91
C MET A 71 5.02 -0.25 8.12
N PHE A 72 5.03 0.01 6.82
CA PHE A 72 6.14 -0.30 5.92
C PHE A 72 6.10 0.63 4.71
N TRP A 73 7.21 0.72 3.98
CA TRP A 73 7.32 1.60 2.82
C TRP A 73 7.23 0.81 1.53
N LYS A 74 6.58 1.43 0.52
CA LYS A 74 6.56 0.92 -0.85
C LYS A 74 6.97 2.06 -1.77
N THR A 75 7.85 1.76 -2.72
CA THR A 75 8.34 2.76 -3.66
C THR A 75 7.84 2.48 -5.06
N SER A 76 7.69 3.55 -5.86
CA SER A 76 7.34 3.45 -7.28
C SER A 76 6.05 2.67 -7.52
N VAL A 77 5.02 2.98 -6.74
CA VAL A 77 3.73 2.32 -6.82
C VAL A 77 2.86 3.05 -7.83
N LYS A 78 2.34 2.32 -8.80
CA LYS A 78 1.49 2.89 -9.86
C LYS A 78 0.02 2.87 -9.46
N HIS A 79 -0.74 3.78 -10.04
CA HIS A 79 -2.18 3.88 -9.82
C HIS A 79 -2.93 2.82 -10.63
N SER A 80 -4.06 2.37 -10.08
CA SER A 80 -5.08 1.67 -10.84
C SER A 80 -6.44 2.21 -10.45
N GLN A 81 -7.38 2.21 -11.38
CA GLN A 81 -8.72 2.71 -11.10
C GLN A 81 -9.46 1.83 -10.11
N ASP A 82 -9.38 0.53 -10.31
CA ASP A 82 -9.91 -0.45 -9.37
C ASP A 82 -8.76 -1.09 -8.62
N PRO A 83 -8.97 -1.58 -7.40
CA PRO A 83 -7.90 -2.22 -6.65
C PRO A 83 -7.26 -3.36 -7.44
N GLU A 84 -5.93 -3.29 -7.59
CA GLU A 84 -5.12 -4.31 -8.26
C GLU A 84 -3.89 -4.57 -7.40
N PRO A 85 -3.50 -5.84 -7.20
CA PRO A 85 -2.33 -6.14 -6.38
C PRO A 85 -1.08 -5.36 -6.81
N GLY A 86 -0.42 -4.73 -5.85
CA GLY A 86 0.79 -3.96 -6.08
C GLY A 86 0.57 -2.52 -6.53
N LYS A 87 -0.68 -2.07 -6.59
CA LYS A 87 -1.00 -0.72 -7.05
C LYS A 87 -1.82 0.03 -6.01
N TRP A 88 -1.84 1.35 -6.15
CA TRP A 88 -2.65 2.18 -5.28
C TRP A 88 -3.90 2.67 -6.00
N SER A 89 -4.94 2.94 -5.24
CA SER A 89 -6.20 3.48 -5.77
C SER A 89 -6.77 4.48 -4.77
N TRP A 90 -7.62 5.37 -5.28
CA TRP A 90 -8.36 6.26 -4.40
C TRP A 90 -9.36 5.46 -3.59
N PRO A 91 -9.57 5.82 -2.31
CA PRO A 91 -10.62 5.17 -1.52
C PRO A 91 -11.98 5.37 -2.19
N PRO A 92 -12.86 4.36 -2.14
CA PRO A 92 -14.21 4.53 -2.67
C PRO A 92 -14.92 5.67 -1.96
N ARG A 93 -15.72 6.43 -2.72
CA ARG A 93 -16.54 7.47 -2.13
C ARG A 93 -17.64 6.86 -1.29
N LYS A 94 -17.77 7.34 -0.08
CA LYS A 94 -18.93 7.01 0.74
C LYS A 94 -20.16 7.76 0.22
N LYS A 95 -21.25 7.06 0.18
CA LYS A 95 -22.53 7.68 -0.18
C LYS A 95 -23.31 8.06 1.05
#